data_b9f5ee886eb9b137d1b92cccda9569a6
#
_entry.id   b9f5ee886eb9b137d1b92cccda9569a6
#
_cell.length_a   1.000
_cell.length_b   1.000
_cell.length_c   1.000
_cell.angle_alpha   90.00
_cell.angle_beta   90.00
_cell.angle_gamma   90.00
#
_symmetry.space_group_name_H-M   'P 1'
#
loop_
_entity.id
_entity.type
_entity.pdbx_description
1 polymer ?
#
loop_
_entity_poly.entity_id
_entity_poly.type
_entity_poly.pdbx_seq_one_letter_code
_entity_poly.pdbx_strand_id
1 'polypeptide(L)'
;MKLIESPREGMQGLERIIPTAQKAEYVNAILKAGFDTVEIGSSVSAKAILQMADSMEVLDSLDLRSNKSKLMMLVVNKKGVELVAEREEIDFISYPHSFSPAFLKRNMNTTYNESLANVDYLLNVCSKTNKTPVVYISMAFGNPYGEKWLPETLLAAADSLQKMGVRTIPLSNVSVLIDKETVSQVFSMLTHDLPCVEFGLHLHTAGSNWFELLDAAYNEGIRRFDCVVEGLGGCPFADNTMLGNLNTRDLLNFCSQKGVEARISNEALLQAEILAKKYFF
;
A
#
# COMPACT_ATOMS: atom_id res chain seq x y z
N MET A 1 1.98 -14.92 7.77
CA MET A 1 2.12 -13.47 7.57
C MET A 1 1.90 -13.18 6.11
N LYS A 2 1.21 -12.10 5.73
CA LYS A 2 1.02 -11.68 4.34
C LYS A 2 2.03 -10.60 4.00
N LEU A 3 2.80 -10.79 2.93
CA LEU A 3 3.80 -9.86 2.44
C LEU A 3 3.29 -9.22 1.15
N ILE A 4 3.11 -7.92 1.19
CA ILE A 4 2.63 -7.14 0.05
C ILE A 4 3.79 -6.32 -0.52
N GLU A 5 4.17 -6.60 -1.75
CA GLU A 5 5.21 -5.84 -2.43
C GLU A 5 4.56 -4.76 -3.30
N SER A 6 5.02 -3.51 -3.15
CA SER A 6 4.41 -2.36 -3.81
C SER A 6 5.37 -1.67 -4.80
N PRO A 7 5.74 -2.30 -5.94
CA PRO A 7 6.56 -1.67 -6.97
C PRO A 7 5.97 -0.34 -7.47
N ARG A 8 4.63 -0.21 -7.48
CA ARG A 8 3.96 1.04 -7.82
C ARG A 8 4.41 2.18 -6.89
N GLU A 9 4.46 1.94 -5.58
CA GLU A 9 4.88 2.94 -4.59
C GLU A 9 6.36 3.35 -4.80
N GLY A 10 7.21 2.37 -5.08
CA GLY A 10 8.61 2.61 -5.39
C GLY A 10 8.84 3.45 -6.64
N MET A 11 8.02 3.27 -7.67
CA MET A 11 8.19 3.94 -8.96
C MET A 11 7.52 5.32 -9.04
N GLN A 12 6.36 5.50 -8.39
CA GLN A 12 5.49 6.66 -8.67
C GLN A 12 6.14 8.03 -8.43
N GLY A 13 7.07 8.14 -7.49
CA GLY A 13 7.75 9.38 -7.11
C GLY A 13 9.03 9.67 -7.89
N LEU A 14 9.44 8.80 -8.83
CA LEU A 14 10.66 8.99 -9.61
C LEU A 14 10.50 10.14 -10.60
N GLU A 15 11.46 11.05 -10.63
CA GLU A 15 11.46 12.20 -11.56
C GLU A 15 11.62 11.77 -13.02
N ARG A 16 12.53 10.81 -13.25
CA ARG A 16 12.74 10.24 -14.59
C ARG A 16 11.61 9.30 -14.94
N ILE A 17 10.93 9.53 -16.07
CA ILE A 17 9.92 8.60 -16.57
C ILE A 17 10.58 7.29 -17.02
N ILE A 18 10.16 6.22 -16.40
CA ILE A 18 10.64 4.87 -16.70
C ILE A 18 9.81 4.30 -17.85
N PRO A 19 10.45 3.79 -18.92
CA PRO A 19 9.72 3.14 -20.02
C PRO A 19 8.88 1.94 -19.55
N THR A 20 7.71 1.77 -20.15
CA THR A 20 6.76 0.68 -19.85
C THR A 20 7.43 -0.70 -19.82
N ALA A 21 8.30 -0.99 -20.81
CA ALA A 21 9.01 -2.27 -20.87
C ALA A 21 9.92 -2.51 -19.66
N GLN A 22 10.58 -1.47 -19.14
CA GLN A 22 11.43 -1.57 -17.94
C GLN A 22 10.60 -1.77 -16.67
N LYS A 23 9.45 -1.09 -16.56
CA LYS A 23 8.49 -1.32 -15.46
C LYS A 23 7.99 -2.75 -15.49
N ALA A 24 7.58 -3.24 -16.67
CA ALA A 24 7.09 -4.61 -16.83
C ALA A 24 8.16 -5.65 -16.50
N GLU A 25 9.41 -5.45 -16.93
CA GLU A 25 10.53 -6.33 -16.60
C GLU A 25 10.77 -6.39 -15.09
N TYR A 26 10.75 -5.25 -14.42
CA TYR A 26 10.89 -5.16 -12.96
C TYR A 26 9.74 -5.85 -12.20
N VAL A 27 8.50 -5.55 -12.58
CA VAL A 27 7.32 -6.19 -11.97
C VAL A 27 7.31 -7.70 -12.20
N ASN A 28 7.67 -8.17 -13.40
CA ASN A 28 7.80 -9.60 -13.69
C ASN A 28 8.85 -10.30 -12.81
N ALA A 29 9.97 -9.63 -12.48
CA ALA A 29 10.95 -10.19 -11.55
C ALA A 29 10.37 -10.30 -10.12
N ILE A 30 9.62 -9.30 -9.67
CA ILE A 30 8.91 -9.32 -8.37
C ILE A 30 7.87 -10.45 -8.33
N LEU A 31 7.08 -10.62 -9.38
CA LEU A 31 6.06 -11.70 -9.43
C LEU A 31 6.69 -13.08 -9.30
N LYS A 32 7.87 -13.30 -9.87
CA LYS A 32 8.63 -14.54 -9.71
C LYS A 32 9.13 -14.77 -8.28
N ALA A 33 9.28 -13.73 -7.49
CA ALA A 33 9.69 -13.86 -6.09
C ALA A 33 8.61 -14.52 -5.22
N GLY A 34 7.33 -14.38 -5.53
CA GLY A 34 6.23 -15.12 -4.90
C GLY A 34 5.65 -14.44 -3.66
N PHE A 35 5.52 -13.12 -3.66
CA PHE A 35 4.78 -12.36 -2.65
C PHE A 35 3.30 -12.76 -2.60
N ASP A 36 2.65 -12.60 -1.45
CA ASP A 36 1.21 -12.86 -1.35
C ASP A 36 0.40 -11.94 -2.27
N THR A 37 0.79 -10.65 -2.32
CA THR A 37 0.17 -9.66 -3.19
C THR A 37 1.23 -8.73 -3.77
N VAL A 38 1.06 -8.32 -5.03
CA VAL A 38 1.90 -7.31 -5.68
C VAL A 38 1.02 -6.15 -6.16
N GLU A 39 1.28 -4.93 -5.68
CA GLU A 39 0.61 -3.71 -6.13
C GLU A 39 1.32 -3.16 -7.37
N ILE A 40 0.83 -3.56 -8.54
CA ILE A 40 1.54 -3.40 -9.82
C ILE A 40 1.45 -2.01 -10.44
N GLY A 41 0.43 -1.22 -10.10
CA GLY A 41 0.18 0.07 -10.72
C GLY A 41 -0.98 0.82 -10.10
N SER A 42 -1.38 1.91 -10.75
CA SER A 42 -2.54 2.71 -10.33
C SER A 42 -3.33 3.27 -11.51
N SER A 43 -4.65 3.37 -11.34
CA SER A 43 -5.53 4.08 -12.28
C SER A 43 -5.75 5.51 -11.79
N VAL A 44 -4.69 6.30 -11.83
CA VAL A 44 -4.71 7.75 -11.57
C VAL A 44 -4.55 8.51 -12.88
N SER A 45 -4.96 9.79 -12.91
CA SER A 45 -4.79 10.56 -14.13
C SER A 45 -3.31 10.84 -14.42
N ALA A 46 -2.91 10.79 -15.69
CA ALA A 46 -1.55 11.16 -16.13
C ALA A 46 -1.14 12.58 -15.71
N LYS A 47 -2.13 13.49 -15.53
CA LYS A 47 -1.88 14.85 -15.04
C LYS A 47 -1.45 14.86 -13.56
N ALA A 48 -1.92 13.89 -12.77
CA ALA A 48 -1.56 13.79 -11.35
C ALA A 48 -0.23 13.06 -11.17
N ILE A 49 -0.07 11.90 -11.81
CA ILE A 49 1.15 11.08 -11.70
C ILE A 49 1.47 10.51 -13.09
N LEU A 50 2.30 11.22 -13.84
CA LEU A 50 2.69 10.82 -15.20
C LEU A 50 3.39 9.46 -15.23
N GLN A 51 4.20 9.17 -14.19
CA GLN A 51 4.91 7.90 -14.05
C GLN A 51 3.99 6.66 -14.07
N MET A 52 2.73 6.80 -13.65
CA MET A 52 1.75 5.70 -13.58
C MET A 52 0.74 5.69 -14.73
N ALA A 53 0.91 6.58 -15.72
CA ALA A 53 -0.05 6.72 -16.83
C ALA A 53 -0.17 5.45 -17.68
N ASP A 54 0.87 4.64 -17.73
CA ASP A 54 1.01 3.41 -18.51
C ASP A 54 0.77 2.12 -17.67
N SER A 55 0.10 2.24 -16.52
CA SER A 55 -0.10 1.07 -15.63
C SER A 55 -0.88 -0.07 -16.29
N MET A 56 -1.80 0.22 -17.22
CA MET A 56 -2.54 -0.81 -17.96
C MET A 56 -1.66 -1.50 -18.99
N GLU A 57 -0.81 -0.76 -19.70
CA GLU A 57 0.17 -1.31 -20.64
C GLU A 57 1.24 -2.15 -19.92
N VAL A 58 1.62 -1.75 -18.71
CA VAL A 58 2.48 -2.58 -17.84
C VAL A 58 1.77 -3.90 -17.54
N LEU A 59 0.50 -3.86 -17.08
CA LEU A 59 -0.29 -5.07 -16.81
C LEU A 59 -0.38 -5.99 -18.03
N ASP A 60 -0.65 -5.44 -19.22
CA ASP A 60 -0.72 -6.20 -20.47
C ASP A 60 0.62 -6.88 -20.84
N SER A 61 1.73 -6.38 -20.31
CA SER A 61 3.10 -6.87 -20.57
C SER A 61 3.58 -7.86 -19.52
N LEU A 62 2.75 -8.22 -18.51
CA LEU A 62 3.15 -9.17 -17.47
C LEU A 62 3.03 -10.61 -17.93
N ASP A 63 3.99 -11.43 -17.53
CA ASP A 63 3.93 -12.90 -17.69
C ASP A 63 3.25 -13.54 -16.46
N LEU A 64 1.96 -13.77 -16.57
CA LEU A 64 1.14 -14.31 -15.48
C LEU A 64 0.98 -15.84 -15.52
N ARG A 65 1.59 -16.54 -16.48
CA ARG A 65 1.39 -18.00 -16.68
C ARG A 65 1.78 -18.84 -15.46
N SER A 66 2.80 -18.44 -14.72
CA SER A 66 3.26 -19.12 -13.49
C SER A 66 3.11 -18.29 -12.23
N ASN A 67 2.44 -17.15 -12.34
CA ASN A 67 2.22 -16.23 -11.21
C ASN A 67 1.37 -16.90 -10.13
N LYS A 68 1.81 -16.73 -8.87
CA LYS A 68 1.07 -17.18 -7.68
C LYS A 68 0.64 -16.00 -6.79
N SER A 69 1.19 -14.82 -7.04
CA SER A 69 0.84 -13.61 -6.32
C SER A 69 -0.53 -13.10 -6.75
N LYS A 70 -1.28 -12.57 -5.80
CA LYS A 70 -2.46 -11.79 -6.10
C LYS A 70 -2.05 -10.42 -6.64
N LEU A 71 -2.77 -9.91 -7.65
CA LEU A 71 -2.48 -8.60 -8.21
C LEU A 71 -3.39 -7.54 -7.60
N MET A 72 -2.80 -6.42 -7.24
CA MET A 72 -3.49 -5.26 -6.70
C MET A 72 -3.21 -4.02 -7.56
N MET A 73 -4.23 -3.16 -7.71
CA MET A 73 -4.09 -1.87 -8.38
C MET A 73 -4.81 -0.78 -7.60
N LEU A 74 -4.15 0.38 -7.45
CA LEU A 74 -4.67 1.52 -6.72
C LEU A 74 -5.59 2.37 -7.61
N VAL A 75 -6.70 2.81 -7.01
CA VAL A 75 -7.65 3.74 -7.64
C VAL A 75 -7.96 4.90 -6.70
N VAL A 76 -8.34 6.06 -7.27
CA VAL A 76 -8.66 7.27 -6.47
C VAL A 76 -10.06 7.83 -6.77
N ASN A 77 -10.77 7.27 -7.73
CA ASN A 77 -12.11 7.74 -8.14
C ASN A 77 -12.90 6.63 -8.84
N LYS A 78 -14.19 6.90 -9.09
CA LYS A 78 -15.12 5.95 -9.71
C LYS A 78 -14.67 5.46 -11.09
N LYS A 79 -14.15 6.35 -11.93
CA LYS A 79 -13.63 5.96 -13.26
C LYS A 79 -12.46 4.97 -13.15
N GLY A 80 -11.56 5.19 -12.20
CA GLY A 80 -10.48 4.23 -11.93
C GLY A 80 -11.00 2.88 -11.46
N VAL A 81 -12.02 2.88 -10.59
CA VAL A 81 -12.66 1.64 -10.13
C VAL A 81 -13.22 0.85 -11.32
N GLU A 82 -13.96 1.51 -12.23
CA GLU A 82 -14.55 0.86 -13.43
C GLU A 82 -13.45 0.24 -14.30
N LEU A 83 -12.43 1.02 -14.66
CA LEU A 83 -11.34 0.55 -15.53
C LEU A 83 -10.58 -0.65 -14.94
N VAL A 84 -10.31 -0.63 -13.64
CA VAL A 84 -9.58 -1.72 -12.97
C VAL A 84 -10.46 -2.95 -12.77
N ALA A 85 -11.74 -2.75 -12.50
CA ALA A 85 -12.69 -3.85 -12.29
C ALA A 85 -12.93 -4.69 -13.55
N GLU A 86 -12.75 -4.13 -14.75
CA GLU A 86 -12.84 -4.84 -16.03
C GLU A 86 -11.64 -5.80 -16.28
N ARG A 87 -10.55 -5.66 -15.51
CA ARG A 87 -9.33 -6.47 -15.70
C ARG A 87 -9.43 -7.76 -14.88
N GLU A 88 -9.55 -8.89 -15.57
CA GLU A 88 -9.71 -10.21 -14.92
C GLU A 88 -8.49 -10.58 -14.07
N GLU A 89 -7.30 -10.12 -14.45
CA GLU A 89 -6.02 -10.39 -13.80
C GLU A 89 -5.90 -9.76 -12.41
N ILE A 90 -6.66 -8.69 -12.14
CA ILE A 90 -6.61 -7.97 -10.86
C ILE A 90 -7.52 -8.67 -9.84
N ASP A 91 -6.96 -9.01 -8.67
CA ASP A 91 -7.68 -9.59 -7.55
C ASP A 91 -8.16 -8.53 -6.54
N PHE A 92 -7.32 -7.53 -6.28
CA PHE A 92 -7.58 -6.49 -5.29
C PHE A 92 -7.63 -5.10 -5.93
N ILE A 93 -8.58 -4.28 -5.48
CA ILE A 93 -8.63 -2.86 -5.83
C ILE A 93 -8.38 -2.06 -4.54
N SER A 94 -7.27 -1.32 -4.50
CA SER A 94 -6.91 -0.51 -3.34
C SER A 94 -7.36 0.94 -3.49
N TYR A 95 -7.78 1.55 -2.37
CA TYR A 95 -8.24 2.94 -2.31
C TYR A 95 -7.62 3.64 -1.09
N PRO A 96 -6.99 4.83 -1.26
CA PRO A 96 -6.40 5.59 -0.17
C PRO A 96 -7.44 6.51 0.48
N HIS A 97 -8.02 6.08 1.58
CA HIS A 97 -8.89 6.91 2.42
C HIS A 97 -8.07 7.65 3.48
N SER A 98 -8.65 8.71 4.04
CA SER A 98 -8.10 9.40 5.22
C SER A 98 -9.20 10.17 5.95
N PHE A 99 -8.99 10.39 7.24
CA PHE A 99 -9.78 11.34 8.04
C PHE A 99 -9.12 12.72 8.14
N SER A 100 -7.95 12.93 7.51
CA SER A 100 -7.30 14.22 7.36
C SER A 100 -7.87 15.01 6.17
N PRO A 101 -8.63 16.12 6.38
CA PRO A 101 -9.13 16.96 5.30
C PRO A 101 -8.02 17.52 4.41
N ALA A 102 -6.88 17.89 5.01
CA ALA A 102 -5.73 18.41 4.29
C ALA A 102 -5.14 17.35 3.34
N PHE A 103 -4.99 16.11 3.81
CA PHE A 103 -4.53 15.00 2.97
C PHE A 103 -5.48 14.74 1.81
N LEU A 104 -6.77 14.59 2.07
CA LEU A 104 -7.78 14.33 1.04
C LEU A 104 -7.80 15.43 -0.01
N LYS A 105 -7.72 16.71 0.41
CA LYS A 105 -7.71 17.83 -0.53
C LYS A 105 -6.44 17.87 -1.38
N ARG A 106 -5.27 17.70 -0.77
CA ARG A 106 -3.97 17.81 -1.46
C ARG A 106 -3.69 16.63 -2.40
N ASN A 107 -4.01 15.41 -1.96
CA ASN A 107 -3.63 14.18 -2.68
C ASN A 107 -4.69 13.71 -3.67
N MET A 108 -5.96 13.93 -3.37
CA MET A 108 -7.05 13.36 -4.17
C MET A 108 -8.05 14.43 -4.64
N ASN A 109 -7.85 15.69 -4.23
CA ASN A 109 -8.78 16.80 -4.47
C ASN A 109 -10.23 16.43 -4.13
N THR A 110 -10.44 15.77 -3.00
CA THR A 110 -11.73 15.26 -2.52
C THR A 110 -12.00 15.70 -1.08
N THR A 111 -13.22 15.51 -0.62
CA THR A 111 -13.66 15.69 0.76
C THR A 111 -13.84 14.34 1.46
N TYR A 112 -14.00 14.35 2.78
CA TYR A 112 -14.26 13.13 3.57
C TYR A 112 -15.53 12.39 3.08
N ASN A 113 -16.63 13.11 2.87
CA ASN A 113 -17.88 12.51 2.42
C ASN A 113 -17.79 11.96 0.98
N GLU A 114 -17.10 12.66 0.09
CA GLU A 114 -16.85 12.17 -1.28
C GLU A 114 -15.95 10.93 -1.28
N SER A 115 -14.95 10.90 -0.38
CA SER A 115 -14.09 9.73 -0.20
C SER A 115 -14.90 8.52 0.26
N LEU A 116 -15.79 8.66 1.25
CA LEU A 116 -16.70 7.59 1.65
C LEU A 116 -17.66 7.17 0.52
N ALA A 117 -18.16 8.11 -0.28
CA ALA A 117 -19.00 7.79 -1.44
C ALA A 117 -18.22 7.02 -2.54
N ASN A 118 -16.91 7.26 -2.67
CA ASN A 118 -16.05 6.47 -3.54
C ASN A 118 -15.80 5.06 -2.98
N VAL A 119 -15.64 4.92 -1.66
CA VAL A 119 -15.55 3.60 -1.00
C VAL A 119 -16.84 2.80 -1.19
N ASP A 120 -18.00 3.41 -1.00
CA ASP A 120 -19.29 2.75 -1.24
C ASP A 120 -19.39 2.27 -2.69
N TYR A 121 -19.03 3.11 -3.64
CA TYR A 121 -18.99 2.75 -5.06
C TYR A 121 -18.02 1.59 -5.34
N LEU A 122 -16.81 1.63 -4.76
CA LEU A 122 -15.83 0.55 -4.86
C LEU A 122 -16.39 -0.78 -4.36
N LEU A 123 -17.01 -0.79 -3.19
CA LEU A 123 -17.63 -1.99 -2.60
C LEU A 123 -18.71 -2.57 -3.53
N ASN A 124 -19.58 -1.71 -4.07
CA ASN A 124 -20.62 -2.11 -5.00
C ASN A 124 -20.07 -2.72 -6.30
N VAL A 125 -19.01 -2.16 -6.86
CA VAL A 125 -18.37 -2.70 -8.08
C VAL A 125 -17.65 -4.01 -7.76
N CYS A 126 -16.84 -4.05 -6.69
CA CYS A 126 -16.11 -5.25 -6.29
C CYS A 126 -17.04 -6.46 -6.05
N SER A 127 -18.21 -6.24 -5.43
CA SER A 127 -19.20 -7.31 -5.19
C SER A 127 -19.77 -7.91 -6.50
N LYS A 128 -19.79 -7.14 -7.59
CA LYS A 128 -20.30 -7.58 -8.90
C LYS A 128 -19.23 -8.21 -9.79
N THR A 129 -17.97 -7.89 -9.54
CA THR A 129 -16.82 -8.28 -10.38
C THR A 129 -15.92 -9.30 -9.74
N ASN A 130 -16.31 -9.84 -8.56
CA ASN A 130 -15.51 -10.80 -7.77
C ASN A 130 -14.10 -10.27 -7.42
N LYS A 131 -14.00 -8.95 -7.18
CA LYS A 131 -12.77 -8.29 -6.71
C LYS A 131 -12.86 -8.06 -5.21
N THR A 132 -11.70 -7.95 -4.56
CA THR A 132 -11.64 -7.67 -3.12
C THR A 132 -11.18 -6.23 -2.90
N PRO A 133 -11.97 -5.39 -2.22
CA PRO A 133 -11.58 -4.02 -1.90
C PRO A 133 -10.57 -4.01 -0.73
N VAL A 134 -9.54 -3.17 -0.85
CA VAL A 134 -8.57 -2.85 0.20
C VAL A 134 -8.60 -1.35 0.42
N VAL A 135 -8.96 -0.89 1.61
CA VAL A 135 -9.06 0.56 1.90
C VAL A 135 -7.97 0.94 2.89
N TYR A 136 -6.96 1.64 2.40
CA TYR A 136 -5.90 2.18 3.24
C TYR A 136 -6.41 3.39 4.03
N ILE A 137 -6.06 3.49 5.32
CA ILE A 137 -6.19 4.73 6.05
C ILE A 137 -4.82 5.42 6.09
N SER A 138 -4.68 6.45 5.26
CA SER A 138 -3.50 7.32 5.24
C SER A 138 -3.54 8.33 6.39
N MET A 139 -2.38 8.77 6.87
CA MET A 139 -2.23 9.63 8.05
C MET A 139 -2.78 8.99 9.33
N ALA A 140 -2.70 7.65 9.43
CA ALA A 140 -3.27 6.89 10.54
C ALA A 140 -2.59 7.15 11.88
N PHE A 141 -1.34 7.64 11.89
CA PHE A 141 -0.54 7.87 13.09
C PHE A 141 -0.19 9.35 13.31
N GLY A 142 -0.91 10.26 12.67
CA GLY A 142 -0.66 11.69 12.70
C GLY A 142 -0.48 12.27 11.31
N ASN A 143 -0.28 13.59 11.24
CA ASN A 143 -0.15 14.33 9.98
C ASN A 143 0.83 15.51 10.13
N PRO A 144 1.48 15.93 9.03
CA PRO A 144 2.40 17.07 9.04
C PRO A 144 1.69 18.43 8.89
N TYR A 145 0.35 18.45 8.82
CA TYR A 145 -0.44 19.64 8.50
C TYR A 145 -0.91 20.40 9.74
N GLY A 146 -0.52 19.96 10.95
CA GLY A 146 -0.97 20.55 12.22
C GLY A 146 -2.44 20.26 12.57
N GLU A 147 -3.07 19.32 11.89
CA GLU A 147 -4.41 18.84 12.26
C GLU A 147 -4.34 18.01 13.54
N LYS A 148 -5.33 18.19 14.42
CA LYS A 148 -5.40 17.39 15.65
C LYS A 148 -5.60 15.92 15.32
N TRP A 149 -4.67 15.09 15.76
CA TRP A 149 -4.77 13.64 15.66
C TRP A 149 -5.14 13.04 17.01
N LEU A 150 -6.07 12.08 16.99
CA LEU A 150 -6.47 11.31 18.18
C LEU A 150 -6.73 9.85 17.76
N PRO A 151 -6.32 8.86 18.56
CA PRO A 151 -6.62 7.44 18.29
C PRO A 151 -8.11 7.17 18.10
N GLU A 152 -8.98 7.85 18.86
CA GLU A 152 -10.44 7.70 18.78
C GLU A 152 -11.00 8.18 17.42
N THR A 153 -10.38 9.17 16.80
CA THR A 153 -10.76 9.61 15.44
C THR A 153 -10.42 8.55 14.41
N LEU A 154 -9.28 7.90 14.55
CA LEU A 154 -8.88 6.77 13.69
C LEU A 154 -9.84 5.58 13.89
N LEU A 155 -10.16 5.24 15.15
CA LEU A 155 -11.12 4.18 15.45
C LEU A 155 -12.48 4.45 14.81
N ALA A 156 -13.00 5.67 14.94
CA ALA A 156 -14.27 6.06 14.33
C ALA A 156 -14.24 5.97 12.79
N ALA A 157 -13.12 6.33 12.15
CA ALA A 157 -12.96 6.18 10.71
C ALA A 157 -12.93 4.70 10.29
N ALA A 158 -12.17 3.86 11.01
CA ALA A 158 -12.09 2.42 10.73
C ALA A 158 -13.44 1.70 10.97
N ASP A 159 -14.15 2.06 12.04
CA ASP A 159 -15.50 1.54 12.35
C ASP A 159 -16.51 1.93 11.26
N SER A 160 -16.44 3.18 10.76
CA SER A 160 -17.27 3.62 9.64
C SER A 160 -17.03 2.76 8.39
N LEU A 161 -15.77 2.51 8.04
CA LEU A 161 -15.41 1.65 6.91
C LEU A 161 -15.87 0.19 7.13
N GLN A 162 -15.69 -0.36 8.34
CA GLN A 162 -16.17 -1.71 8.68
C GLN A 162 -17.70 -1.83 8.52
N LYS A 163 -18.46 -0.82 8.98
CA LYS A 163 -19.93 -0.77 8.87
C LYS A 163 -20.39 -0.69 7.42
N MET A 164 -19.62 -0.05 6.54
CA MET A 164 -19.86 -0.05 5.10
C MET A 164 -19.59 -1.42 4.45
N GLY A 165 -18.82 -2.30 5.09
CA GLY A 165 -18.50 -3.64 4.57
C GLY A 165 -17.02 -3.85 4.24
N VAL A 166 -16.13 -2.88 4.47
CA VAL A 166 -14.70 -3.04 4.28
C VAL A 166 -14.16 -4.06 5.29
N ARG A 167 -13.31 -4.99 4.82
CA ARG A 167 -12.73 -6.06 5.64
C ARG A 167 -11.21 -6.05 5.70
N THR A 168 -10.55 -5.27 4.85
CA THR A 168 -9.08 -5.12 4.84
C THR A 168 -8.74 -3.64 4.88
N ILE A 169 -8.13 -3.20 5.98
CA ILE A 169 -7.80 -1.79 6.26
C ILE A 169 -6.34 -1.67 6.69
N PRO A 170 -5.38 -1.56 5.76
CA PRO A 170 -4.01 -1.25 6.14
C PRO A 170 -3.89 0.23 6.58
N LEU A 171 -3.01 0.48 7.56
CA LEU A 171 -2.72 1.79 8.09
C LEU A 171 -1.38 2.31 7.58
N SER A 172 -1.31 3.59 7.19
CA SER A 172 -0.08 4.22 6.72
C SER A 172 0.24 5.49 7.51
N ASN A 173 1.52 5.66 7.88
CA ASN A 173 2.04 6.87 8.51
C ASN A 173 2.40 7.98 7.51
N VAL A 174 2.50 7.66 6.24
CA VAL A 174 2.82 8.52 5.09
C VAL A 174 4.08 9.38 5.26
N SER A 175 4.08 10.39 6.13
CA SER A 175 5.20 11.34 6.26
C SER A 175 5.54 11.69 7.72
N VAL A 176 4.93 11.00 8.68
CA VAL A 176 5.14 11.25 10.10
C VAL A 176 6.03 10.17 10.69
N LEU A 177 7.08 10.60 11.41
CA LEU A 177 7.84 9.68 12.26
C LEU A 177 6.96 9.23 13.42
N ILE A 178 6.91 7.94 13.64
CA ILE A 178 6.10 7.31 14.68
C ILE A 178 7.00 6.53 15.64
N ASP A 179 6.52 6.32 16.86
CA ASP A 179 7.16 5.47 17.86
C ASP A 179 6.38 4.15 18.03
N LYS A 180 7.01 3.17 18.62
CA LYS A 180 6.45 1.84 18.85
C LYS A 180 5.27 1.86 19.83
N GLU A 181 5.26 2.79 20.77
CA GLU A 181 4.21 2.97 21.76
C GLU A 181 2.90 3.38 21.07
N THR A 182 2.98 4.35 20.16
CA THR A 182 1.84 4.77 19.32
C THR A 182 1.35 3.63 18.43
N VAL A 183 2.26 2.88 17.81
CA VAL A 183 1.89 1.73 16.95
C VAL A 183 1.17 0.66 17.77
N SER A 184 1.71 0.28 18.93
CA SER A 184 1.08 -0.71 19.82
C SER A 184 -0.28 -0.23 20.29
N GLN A 185 -0.40 1.01 20.79
CA GLN A 185 -1.68 1.56 21.26
C GLN A 185 -2.75 1.53 20.17
N VAL A 186 -2.40 1.97 18.95
CA VAL A 186 -3.33 2.03 17.83
C VAL A 186 -3.81 0.63 17.45
N PHE A 187 -2.89 -0.32 17.24
CA PHE A 187 -3.29 -1.65 16.81
C PHE A 187 -3.98 -2.44 17.90
N SER A 188 -3.58 -2.29 19.18
CA SER A 188 -4.28 -2.91 20.31
C SER A 188 -5.76 -2.48 20.38
N MET A 189 -6.00 -1.17 20.27
CA MET A 189 -7.37 -0.62 20.23
C MET A 189 -8.17 -1.16 19.03
N LEU A 190 -7.60 -1.10 17.83
CA LEU A 190 -8.32 -1.47 16.61
C LEU A 190 -8.59 -2.98 16.53
N THR A 191 -7.66 -3.83 16.90
CA THR A 191 -7.85 -5.30 16.89
C THR A 191 -8.84 -5.75 17.95
N HIS A 192 -8.90 -5.06 19.10
CA HIS A 192 -9.87 -5.32 20.15
C HIS A 192 -11.29 -4.91 19.72
N ASP A 193 -11.45 -3.68 19.21
CA ASP A 193 -12.78 -3.10 18.95
C ASP A 193 -13.36 -3.54 17.59
N LEU A 194 -12.51 -3.89 16.63
CA LEU A 194 -12.89 -4.25 15.25
C LEU A 194 -12.30 -5.61 14.82
N PRO A 195 -12.59 -6.71 15.54
CA PRO A 195 -11.92 -8.01 15.35
C PRO A 195 -12.24 -8.68 13.98
N CYS A 196 -13.25 -8.19 13.26
CA CYS A 196 -13.62 -8.70 11.94
C CYS A 196 -12.85 -8.03 10.78
N VAL A 197 -11.95 -7.07 11.08
CA VAL A 197 -11.15 -6.36 10.11
C VAL A 197 -9.73 -6.91 10.08
N GLU A 198 -9.22 -7.21 8.89
CA GLU A 198 -7.81 -7.47 8.69
C GLU A 198 -7.07 -6.13 8.60
N PHE A 199 -6.39 -5.76 9.68
CA PHE A 199 -5.49 -4.62 9.68
C PHE A 199 -4.11 -5.00 9.12
N GLY A 200 -3.42 -4.00 8.55
CA GLY A 200 -2.05 -4.12 8.07
C GLY A 200 -1.25 -2.86 8.37
N LEU A 201 0.06 -2.92 8.19
CA LEU A 201 0.95 -1.79 8.32
C LEU A 201 1.68 -1.52 7.00
N HIS A 202 1.47 -0.31 6.47
CA HIS A 202 2.23 0.28 5.36
C HIS A 202 3.14 1.36 5.96
N LEU A 203 4.40 0.99 6.17
CA LEU A 203 5.35 1.79 6.93
C LEU A 203 6.26 2.62 6.02
N HIS A 204 6.24 3.94 6.23
CA HIS A 204 7.29 4.84 5.76
C HIS A 204 8.29 5.08 6.89
N THR A 205 9.58 4.91 6.61
CA THR A 205 10.63 5.04 7.60
C THR A 205 11.88 5.68 7.01
N ALA A 206 12.53 6.54 7.79
CA ALA A 206 13.80 7.18 7.43
C ALA A 206 14.98 6.70 8.29
N GLY A 207 14.84 5.63 9.04
CA GLY A 207 15.84 5.27 10.01
C GLY A 207 15.85 3.80 10.41
N SER A 208 16.58 3.52 11.48
CA SER A 208 16.83 2.17 12.00
C SER A 208 15.71 1.63 12.91
N ASN A 209 14.63 2.39 13.15
CA ASN A 209 13.55 1.99 14.07
C ASN A 209 12.48 1.09 13.43
N TRP A 210 12.62 0.75 12.16
CA TRP A 210 11.64 -0.09 11.44
C TRP A 210 11.35 -1.40 12.17
N PHE A 211 12.39 -2.02 12.77
CA PHE A 211 12.22 -3.29 13.47
C PHE A 211 11.27 -3.16 14.67
N GLU A 212 11.47 -2.13 15.50
CA GLU A 212 10.64 -1.89 16.68
C GLU A 212 9.18 -1.58 16.32
N LEU A 213 8.97 -0.89 15.20
CA LEU A 213 7.64 -0.57 14.70
C LEU A 213 6.91 -1.81 14.18
N LEU A 214 7.61 -2.66 13.41
CA LEU A 214 7.07 -3.94 12.96
C LEU A 214 6.78 -4.86 14.15
N ASP A 215 7.67 -4.88 15.14
CA ASP A 215 7.53 -5.71 16.33
C ASP A 215 6.31 -5.30 17.16
N ALA A 216 6.13 -4.00 17.36
CA ALA A 216 4.96 -3.44 18.03
C ALA A 216 3.65 -3.88 17.32
N ALA A 217 3.56 -3.69 16.01
CA ALA A 217 2.39 -4.12 15.25
C ALA A 217 2.18 -5.66 15.29
N TYR A 218 3.26 -6.43 15.14
CA TYR A 218 3.20 -7.89 15.16
C TYR A 218 2.70 -8.44 16.50
N ASN A 219 3.14 -7.85 17.63
CA ASN A 219 2.74 -8.25 18.97
C ASN A 219 1.25 -7.97 19.23
N GLU A 220 0.68 -6.95 18.57
CA GLU A 220 -0.77 -6.64 18.60
C GLU A 220 -1.59 -7.45 17.57
N GLY A 221 -1.01 -8.50 17.01
CA GLY A 221 -1.74 -9.43 16.14
C GLY A 221 -1.71 -9.08 14.65
N ILE A 222 -1.02 -8.02 14.22
CA ILE A 222 -0.92 -7.67 12.80
C ILE A 222 -0.09 -8.72 12.05
N ARG A 223 -0.61 -9.12 10.88
CA ARG A 223 -0.01 -10.18 10.04
C ARG A 223 0.00 -9.80 8.55
N ARG A 224 -0.24 -8.53 8.21
CA ARG A 224 -0.17 -7.97 6.87
C ARG A 224 0.78 -6.78 6.89
N PHE A 225 1.83 -6.84 6.08
CA PHE A 225 2.86 -5.81 6.00
C PHE A 225 3.19 -5.51 4.55
N ASP A 226 3.25 -4.22 4.22
CA ASP A 226 3.63 -3.75 2.90
C ASP A 226 5.12 -3.41 2.91
N CYS A 227 5.80 -3.70 1.80
CA CYS A 227 7.21 -3.40 1.60
C CYS A 227 7.48 -2.97 0.17
N VAL A 228 8.66 -2.44 -0.07
CA VAL A 228 9.14 -2.02 -1.38
C VAL A 228 10.60 -2.43 -1.54
N VAL A 229 10.92 -3.08 -2.66
CA VAL A 229 12.30 -3.44 -3.02
C VAL A 229 13.20 -2.20 -2.92
N GLU A 230 14.36 -2.34 -2.25
CA GLU A 230 15.33 -1.28 -1.94
C GLU A 230 14.75 -0.13 -1.09
N GLY A 231 13.56 -0.25 -0.51
CA GLY A 231 12.92 0.82 0.26
C GLY A 231 12.60 2.06 -0.58
N LEU A 232 12.50 1.88 -1.90
CA LEU A 232 12.29 2.94 -2.89
C LEU A 232 11.00 3.71 -2.66
N GLY A 233 11.00 4.96 -3.17
CA GLY A 233 9.81 5.81 -3.15
C GLY A 233 9.61 6.50 -1.82
N GLY A 234 8.39 6.82 -1.54
CA GLY A 234 7.92 7.65 -0.45
C GLY A 234 6.76 8.49 -0.96
N CYS A 235 6.01 9.12 -0.07
CA CYS A 235 4.90 9.95 -0.48
C CYS A 235 5.43 11.26 -1.10
N PRO A 236 5.20 11.54 -2.39
CA PRO A 236 5.66 12.79 -3.03
C PRO A 236 5.01 14.05 -2.43
N PHE A 237 4.00 13.89 -1.60
CA PHE A 237 3.29 14.97 -0.92
C PHE A 237 3.74 15.17 0.54
N ALA A 238 4.81 14.47 0.97
CA ALA A 238 5.47 14.73 2.23
C ALA A 238 6.35 15.97 2.11
N ASP A 239 6.09 17.00 2.90
CA ASP A 239 6.90 18.23 2.92
C ASP A 239 8.38 17.88 3.19
N ASN A 240 9.23 18.10 2.19
CA ASN A 240 10.71 18.12 2.17
C ASN A 240 11.53 16.99 2.81
N THR A 241 10.93 16.03 3.51
CA THR A 241 11.62 14.83 4.00
C THR A 241 10.90 13.59 3.45
N MET A 242 11.33 13.14 2.28
CA MET A 242 10.84 11.85 1.76
C MET A 242 11.31 10.75 2.72
N LEU A 243 10.39 10.24 3.52
CA LEU A 243 10.58 8.98 4.19
C LEU A 243 10.51 7.88 3.13
N GLY A 244 11.53 7.02 3.07
CA GLY A 244 11.48 5.83 2.23
C GLY A 244 10.41 4.85 2.69
N ASN A 245 10.11 3.87 1.87
CA ASN A 245 9.25 2.76 2.28
C ASN A 245 10.04 1.73 3.11
N LEU A 246 9.33 0.85 3.82
CA LEU A 246 9.94 -0.31 4.44
C LEU A 246 10.64 -1.17 3.38
N ASN A 247 11.94 -1.40 3.55
CA ASN A 247 12.71 -2.22 2.61
C ASN A 247 12.28 -3.69 2.71
N THR A 248 12.09 -4.34 1.58
CA THR A 248 11.70 -5.75 1.50
C THR A 248 12.69 -6.67 2.23
N ARG A 249 14.00 -6.40 2.15
CA ARG A 249 15.00 -7.19 2.91
C ARG A 249 14.85 -7.04 4.41
N ASP A 250 14.52 -5.86 4.90
CA ASP A 250 14.27 -5.61 6.31
C ASP A 250 13.04 -6.39 6.80
N LEU A 251 11.96 -6.40 6.03
CA LEU A 251 10.77 -7.19 6.35
C LEU A 251 11.07 -8.70 6.35
N LEU A 252 11.85 -9.20 5.39
CA LEU A 252 12.25 -10.62 5.37
C LEU A 252 13.17 -10.99 6.54
N ASN A 253 14.06 -10.09 6.94
CA ASN A 253 14.89 -10.25 8.14
C ASN A 253 14.01 -10.31 9.41
N PHE A 254 13.03 -9.41 9.52
CA PHE A 254 12.03 -9.46 10.59
C PHE A 254 11.29 -10.80 10.64
N CYS A 255 10.79 -11.30 9.48
CA CYS A 255 10.14 -12.60 9.40
C CYS A 255 11.03 -13.71 9.97
N SER A 256 12.31 -13.74 9.54
CA SER A 256 13.27 -14.74 9.99
C SER A 256 13.49 -14.68 11.51
N GLN A 257 13.64 -13.47 12.08
CA GLN A 257 13.82 -13.30 13.53
C GLN A 257 12.57 -13.70 14.34
N LYS A 258 11.37 -13.60 13.75
CA LYS A 258 10.11 -14.05 14.37
C LYS A 258 9.80 -15.53 14.11
N GLY A 259 10.68 -16.26 13.43
CA GLY A 259 10.46 -17.67 13.07
C GLY A 259 9.31 -17.86 12.06
N VAL A 260 8.99 -16.83 11.29
CA VAL A 260 7.97 -16.87 10.23
C VAL A 260 8.64 -17.22 8.92
N GLU A 261 8.23 -18.34 8.32
CA GLU A 261 8.71 -18.74 7.00
C GLU A 261 8.10 -17.79 5.93
N ALA A 262 8.93 -16.96 5.33
CA ALA A 262 8.57 -16.18 4.14
C ALA A 262 8.92 -17.01 2.89
N ARG A 263 7.90 -17.41 2.13
CA ARG A 263 8.08 -18.25 0.93
C ARG A 263 8.49 -17.43 -0.30
N ILE A 264 9.53 -16.60 -0.12
CA ILE A 264 10.05 -15.72 -1.16
C ILE A 264 11.30 -16.34 -1.81
N SER A 265 11.34 -16.37 -3.14
CA SER A 265 12.53 -16.76 -3.89
C SER A 265 13.61 -15.69 -3.78
N ASN A 266 14.71 -15.99 -3.07
CA ASN A 266 15.84 -15.08 -2.94
C ASN A 266 16.51 -14.76 -4.29
N GLU A 267 16.54 -15.72 -5.23
CA GLU A 267 17.09 -15.51 -6.56
C GLU A 267 16.26 -14.50 -7.37
N ALA A 268 14.94 -14.67 -7.38
CA ALA A 268 14.04 -13.76 -8.08
C ALA A 268 14.03 -12.36 -7.44
N LEU A 269 14.07 -12.29 -6.10
CA LEU A 269 14.18 -11.02 -5.37
C LEU A 269 15.50 -10.30 -5.70
N LEU A 270 16.63 -11.01 -5.73
CA LEU A 270 17.91 -10.44 -6.13
C LEU A 270 17.85 -9.88 -7.56
N GLN A 271 17.19 -10.58 -8.48
CA GLN A 271 16.98 -10.07 -9.83
C GLN A 271 16.15 -8.77 -9.85
N ALA A 272 15.10 -8.68 -9.03
CA ALA A 272 14.32 -7.46 -8.90
C ALA A 272 15.15 -6.30 -8.33
N GLU A 273 16.00 -6.55 -7.34
CA GLU A 273 16.93 -5.55 -6.76
C GLU A 273 17.94 -5.04 -7.81
N ILE A 274 18.49 -5.94 -8.64
CA ILE A 274 19.41 -5.57 -9.72
C ILE A 274 18.69 -4.66 -10.73
N LEU A 275 17.45 -5.00 -11.11
CA LEU A 275 16.66 -4.20 -12.03
C LEU A 275 16.28 -2.84 -11.43
N ALA A 276 15.92 -2.80 -10.14
CA ALA A 276 15.66 -1.56 -9.42
C ALA A 276 16.87 -0.63 -9.47
N LYS A 277 18.06 -1.14 -9.14
CA LYS A 277 19.32 -0.38 -9.20
C LYS A 277 19.65 0.10 -10.60
N LYS A 278 19.39 -0.71 -11.60
CA LYS A 278 19.65 -0.36 -13.02
C LYS A 278 18.72 0.72 -13.56
N TYR A 279 17.44 0.69 -13.14
CA TYR A 279 16.41 1.51 -13.77
C TYR A 279 16.02 2.75 -12.96
N PHE A 280 16.21 2.75 -11.64
CA PHE A 280 15.65 3.77 -10.75
C PHE A 280 16.71 4.63 -10.06
N PHE A 281 17.99 4.24 -10.12
CA PHE A 281 19.14 4.99 -9.62
C PHE A 281 20.06 5.36 -10.79
#